data_41a91c1e0a304cac5d6d8b8d5fd990d7
#
_entry.id   41a91c1e0a304cac5d6d8b8d5fd990d7
#
_cell.length_a   1.000
_cell.length_b   1.000
_cell.length_c   1.000
_cell.angle_alpha   90.00
_cell.angle_beta   90.00
_cell.angle_gamma   90.00
#
_symmetry.space_group_name_H-M   'P 1'
#
loop_
_entity.id
_entity.type
_entity.pdbx_description
1 polymer ?
#
loop_
_entity_poly.entity_id
_entity_poly.type
_entity_poly.pdbx_seq_one_letter_code
_entity_poly.pdbx_strand_id
1 'polypeptide(L)'
;MLGKLMKYELKATARYFLPLYAAIIVLSFFIGIRTYEGPFLSLLNGILPTALVLSFMGLAVITMILVVNRFDKNLLSDEGYLMFTLPVKTTSLINSKLFTSLIWIFGSFLIFILSMFLIGWRYFEVDFFRESFRVIFSEPYFLIIIFLLLVMTIVNFLLQVYASLGVAQAYSVTKSRILGGTIIFVGIATFFNVIESLVVFLGTLLFRDNQWIQDMALQLESDYFGDILPALRILLTVVLLYTILKNVIFYVLTKYHLNKKLNLE
;
A
#
# COMPACT_ATOMS: atom_id res chain seq x y z
N MET A 1 -4.84 -24.82 5.76
CA MET A 1 -5.95 -24.30 4.93
C MET A 1 -5.65 -22.93 4.30
N LEU A 2 -5.09 -21.95 5.03
CA LEU A 2 -4.73 -20.62 4.49
C LEU A 2 -3.92 -20.68 3.18
N GLY A 3 -2.86 -21.48 3.11
CA GLY A 3 -2.02 -21.61 1.91
C GLY A 3 -2.74 -22.13 0.66
N LYS A 4 -3.74 -22.99 0.82
CA LYS A 4 -4.58 -23.43 -0.30
C LYS A 4 -5.46 -22.28 -0.82
N LEU A 5 -6.07 -21.51 0.08
CA LEU A 5 -6.86 -20.32 -0.28
C LEU A 5 -5.99 -19.31 -1.02
N MET A 6 -4.81 -18.97 -0.49
CA MET A 6 -3.87 -18.05 -1.13
C MET A 6 -3.44 -18.53 -2.53
N LYS A 7 -3.15 -19.84 -2.69
CA LYS A 7 -2.77 -20.40 -4.00
C LYS A 7 -3.86 -20.18 -5.06
N TYR A 8 -5.12 -20.41 -4.72
CA TYR A 8 -6.22 -20.22 -5.66
C TYR A 8 -6.45 -18.73 -5.95
N GLU A 9 -6.34 -17.86 -4.94
CA GLU A 9 -6.43 -16.41 -5.11
C GLU A 9 -5.31 -15.88 -6.02
N LEU A 10 -4.07 -16.28 -5.77
CA LEU A 10 -2.92 -15.89 -6.61
C LEU A 10 -3.10 -16.37 -8.05
N LYS A 11 -3.52 -17.62 -8.26
CA LYS A 11 -3.75 -18.15 -9.60
C LYS A 11 -4.86 -17.39 -10.35
N ALA A 12 -5.92 -17.02 -9.65
CA ALA A 12 -7.04 -16.31 -10.24
C ALA A 12 -6.71 -14.84 -10.59
N THR A 13 -5.79 -14.20 -9.83
CA THR A 13 -5.38 -12.81 -10.05
C THR A 13 -4.18 -12.68 -10.99
N ALA A 14 -3.31 -13.69 -11.04
CA ALA A 14 -2.11 -13.73 -11.89
C ALA A 14 -2.40 -13.41 -13.36
N ARG A 15 -3.55 -13.86 -13.88
CA ARG A 15 -3.96 -13.60 -15.28
C ARG A 15 -4.12 -12.11 -15.62
N TYR A 16 -4.28 -11.24 -14.62
CA TYR A 16 -4.38 -9.80 -14.83
C TYR A 16 -3.02 -9.11 -14.63
N PHE A 17 -2.26 -9.51 -13.62
CA PHE A 17 -0.99 -8.89 -13.29
C PHE A 17 0.15 -9.29 -14.22
N LEU A 18 0.28 -10.58 -14.56
CA LEU A 18 1.41 -11.06 -15.35
C LEU A 18 1.52 -10.44 -16.75
N PRO A 19 0.42 -10.27 -17.54
CA PRO A 19 0.51 -9.59 -18.83
C PRO A 19 0.94 -8.13 -18.71
N LEU A 20 0.45 -7.41 -17.69
CA LEU A 20 0.86 -6.03 -17.43
C LEU A 20 2.32 -5.92 -17.03
N TYR A 21 2.79 -6.82 -16.16
CA TYR A 21 4.20 -6.86 -15.78
C TYR A 21 5.10 -7.13 -16.99
N ALA A 22 4.71 -8.07 -17.85
CA ALA A 22 5.42 -8.34 -19.10
C ALA A 22 5.45 -7.11 -20.01
N ALA A 23 4.32 -6.41 -20.17
CA ALA A 23 4.24 -5.19 -20.99
C ALA A 23 5.16 -4.08 -20.43
N ILE A 24 5.15 -3.85 -19.12
CA ILE A 24 6.00 -2.85 -18.47
C ILE A 24 7.49 -3.18 -18.66
N ILE A 25 7.89 -4.45 -18.48
CA ILE A 25 9.29 -4.87 -18.66
C ILE A 25 9.74 -4.68 -20.12
N VAL A 26 8.90 -5.08 -21.07
CA VAL A 26 9.20 -4.94 -22.50
C VAL A 26 9.34 -3.46 -22.89
N LEU A 27 8.39 -2.61 -22.47
CA LEU A 27 8.46 -1.16 -22.73
C LEU A 27 9.72 -0.55 -22.13
N SER A 28 10.03 -0.88 -20.85
CA SER A 28 11.22 -0.37 -20.15
C SER A 28 12.52 -0.79 -20.82
N PHE A 29 12.58 -2.02 -21.31
CA PHE A 29 13.74 -2.54 -22.05
C PHE A 29 13.96 -1.78 -23.35
N PHE A 30 12.90 -1.55 -24.15
CA PHE A 30 13.00 -0.77 -25.38
C PHE A 30 13.41 0.68 -25.14
N ILE A 31 12.90 1.32 -24.08
CA ILE A 31 13.31 2.68 -23.69
C ILE A 31 14.78 2.71 -23.30
N GLY A 32 15.28 1.70 -22.55
CA GLY A 32 16.64 1.64 -22.07
C GLY A 32 17.70 1.36 -23.13
N ILE A 33 17.34 0.70 -24.24
CA ILE A 33 18.32 0.27 -25.26
C ILE A 33 18.75 1.42 -26.18
N ARG A 34 17.84 2.35 -26.59
CA ARG A 34 18.10 3.29 -27.67
C ARG A 34 17.42 4.65 -27.52
N THR A 35 18.14 5.70 -27.92
CA THR A 35 17.56 6.91 -28.51
C THR A 35 17.24 6.58 -29.96
N TYR A 36 15.98 6.70 -30.34
CA TYR A 36 15.53 6.49 -31.70
C TYR A 36 15.81 7.74 -32.53
N GLU A 37 16.70 7.63 -33.51
CA GLU A 37 17.12 8.72 -34.39
C GLU A 37 16.39 8.65 -35.75
N GLY A 38 16.12 9.82 -36.33
CA GLY A 38 15.38 9.94 -37.59
C GLY A 38 13.93 10.42 -37.44
N PRO A 39 13.36 11.05 -38.50
CA PRO A 39 12.09 11.76 -38.38
C PRO A 39 10.88 10.89 -37.98
N PHE A 40 10.86 9.64 -38.38
CA PHE A 40 9.80 8.71 -37.99
C PHE A 40 10.10 8.01 -36.66
N LEU A 41 11.34 7.59 -36.45
CA LEU A 41 11.75 6.86 -35.23
C LEU A 41 11.78 7.77 -34.01
N SER A 42 11.99 9.09 -34.18
CA SER A 42 11.95 10.04 -33.07
C SER A 42 10.58 10.11 -32.37
N LEU A 43 9.48 9.77 -33.07
CA LEU A 43 8.16 9.65 -32.47
C LEU A 43 8.13 8.60 -31.33
N LEU A 44 8.91 7.54 -31.46
CA LEU A 44 9.00 6.47 -30.44
C LEU A 44 9.58 6.99 -29.12
N ASN A 45 10.44 8.02 -29.15
CA ASN A 45 10.99 8.65 -27.95
C ASN A 45 9.91 9.32 -27.09
N GLY A 46 8.77 9.70 -27.65
CA GLY A 46 7.62 10.21 -26.92
C GLY A 46 6.58 9.12 -26.59
N ILE A 47 6.30 8.24 -27.56
CA ILE A 47 5.24 7.24 -27.43
C ILE A 47 5.59 6.16 -26.38
N LEU A 48 6.82 5.65 -26.36
CA LEU A 48 7.21 4.58 -25.44
C LEU A 48 7.16 5.01 -23.96
N PRO A 49 7.73 6.15 -23.55
CA PRO A 49 7.60 6.62 -22.16
C PRO A 49 6.14 6.90 -21.78
N THR A 50 5.35 7.47 -22.69
CA THR A 50 3.93 7.71 -22.46
C THR A 50 3.17 6.39 -22.25
N ALA A 51 3.41 5.39 -23.10
CA ALA A 51 2.82 4.05 -22.95
C ALA A 51 3.24 3.37 -21.63
N LEU A 52 4.49 3.58 -21.18
CA LEU A 52 4.98 3.07 -19.91
C LEU A 52 4.23 3.72 -18.73
N VAL A 53 4.08 5.04 -18.73
CA VAL A 53 3.32 5.76 -17.70
C VAL A 53 1.87 5.28 -17.66
N LEU A 54 1.22 5.15 -18.82
CA LEU A 54 -0.15 4.62 -18.90
C LEU A 54 -0.24 3.17 -18.41
N SER A 55 0.79 2.35 -18.64
CA SER A 55 0.85 0.97 -18.15
C SER A 55 0.95 0.93 -16.61
N PHE A 56 1.73 1.82 -15.98
CA PHE A 56 1.77 1.93 -14.52
C PHE A 56 0.46 2.47 -13.94
N MET A 57 -0.17 3.45 -14.58
CA MET A 57 -1.51 3.92 -14.18
C MET A 57 -2.54 2.79 -14.28
N GLY A 58 -2.52 2.02 -15.37
CA GLY A 58 -3.37 0.85 -15.55
C GLY A 58 -3.13 -0.21 -14.47
N LEU A 59 -1.86 -0.45 -14.11
CA LEU A 59 -1.49 -1.38 -13.05
C LEU A 59 -2.05 -0.93 -11.69
N ALA A 60 -1.95 0.35 -11.35
CA ALA A 60 -2.51 0.92 -10.11
C ALA A 60 -4.04 0.76 -10.07
N VAL A 61 -4.73 1.10 -11.17
CA VAL A 61 -6.19 0.97 -11.28
C VAL A 61 -6.62 -0.50 -11.16
N ILE A 62 -5.96 -1.42 -11.86
CA ILE A 62 -6.29 -2.85 -11.79
C ILE A 62 -6.04 -3.39 -10.38
N THR A 63 -4.96 -2.98 -9.71
CA THR A 63 -4.69 -3.37 -8.33
C THR A 63 -5.83 -2.95 -7.41
N MET A 64 -6.30 -1.69 -7.50
CA MET A 64 -7.43 -1.19 -6.72
C MET A 64 -8.72 -1.96 -7.01
N ILE A 65 -9.05 -2.14 -8.28
CA ILE A 65 -10.25 -2.88 -8.70
C ILE A 65 -10.22 -4.31 -8.15
N LEU A 66 -9.06 -4.99 -8.23
CA LEU A 66 -8.93 -6.36 -7.76
C LEU A 66 -9.01 -6.46 -6.23
N VAL A 67 -8.39 -5.55 -5.49
CA VAL A 67 -8.50 -5.51 -4.02
C VAL A 67 -9.95 -5.38 -3.59
N VAL A 68 -10.69 -4.41 -4.15
CA VAL A 68 -12.10 -4.17 -3.81
C VAL A 68 -12.99 -5.34 -4.25
N ASN A 69 -12.93 -5.72 -5.54
CA ASN A 69 -13.82 -6.73 -6.10
C ASN A 69 -13.59 -8.12 -5.51
N ARG A 70 -12.34 -8.47 -5.17
CA ARG A 70 -12.05 -9.78 -4.55
C ARG A 70 -12.58 -9.88 -3.13
N PHE A 71 -12.59 -8.78 -2.39
CA PHE A 71 -13.21 -8.75 -1.08
C PHE A 71 -14.73 -8.73 -1.21
N ASP A 72 -15.30 -7.84 -2.04
CA ASP A 72 -16.74 -7.67 -2.21
C ASP A 72 -17.40 -8.94 -2.77
N LYS A 73 -16.95 -9.42 -3.95
CA LYS A 73 -17.59 -10.57 -4.61
C LYS A 73 -17.43 -11.87 -3.85
N ASN A 74 -16.25 -12.13 -3.27
CA ASN A 74 -15.98 -13.43 -2.66
C ASN A 74 -16.40 -13.53 -1.18
N LEU A 75 -16.62 -12.41 -0.49
CA LEU A 75 -16.99 -12.45 0.93
C LEU A 75 -18.33 -11.78 1.25
N LEU A 76 -18.78 -10.85 0.42
CA LEU A 76 -19.98 -10.06 0.71
C LEU A 76 -21.15 -10.31 -0.26
N SER A 77 -20.93 -11.00 -1.39
CA SER A 77 -21.97 -11.34 -2.36
C SER A 77 -22.34 -12.83 -2.29
N ASP A 78 -23.12 -13.31 -3.24
CA ASP A 78 -23.62 -14.69 -3.31
C ASP A 78 -22.51 -15.75 -3.23
N GLU A 79 -21.32 -15.45 -3.77
CA GLU A 79 -20.13 -16.32 -3.61
C GLU A 79 -19.69 -16.41 -2.14
N GLY A 80 -19.96 -15.39 -1.35
CA GLY A 80 -19.65 -15.36 0.08
C GLY A 80 -20.39 -16.46 0.85
N TYR A 81 -21.64 -16.73 0.52
CA TYR A 81 -22.40 -17.83 1.14
C TYR A 81 -21.63 -19.15 1.04
N LEU A 82 -21.10 -19.49 -0.14
CA LEU A 82 -20.29 -20.69 -0.34
C LEU A 82 -18.97 -20.66 0.43
N MET A 83 -18.35 -19.48 0.56
CA MET A 83 -17.11 -19.34 1.34
C MET A 83 -17.32 -19.53 2.84
N PHE A 84 -18.46 -19.12 3.37
CA PHE A 84 -18.78 -19.31 4.80
C PHE A 84 -19.33 -20.71 5.13
N THR A 85 -19.78 -21.49 4.15
CA THR A 85 -20.11 -22.91 4.34
C THR A 85 -18.85 -23.80 4.41
N LEU A 86 -17.70 -23.31 3.96
CA LEU A 86 -16.44 -24.05 4.12
C LEU A 86 -16.04 -24.11 5.61
N PRO A 87 -15.43 -25.21 6.09
CA PRO A 87 -14.96 -25.34 7.47
C PRO A 87 -13.67 -24.54 7.71
N VAL A 88 -13.68 -23.25 7.43
CA VAL A 88 -12.55 -22.33 7.58
C VAL A 88 -12.93 -21.15 8.47
N LYS A 89 -11.97 -20.70 9.30
CA LYS A 89 -12.17 -19.54 10.18
C LYS A 89 -12.23 -18.24 9.33
N THR A 90 -13.11 -17.31 9.67
CA THR A 90 -13.20 -15.98 9.04
C THR A 90 -11.86 -15.25 8.99
N THR A 91 -11.03 -15.40 10.04
CA THR A 91 -9.67 -14.87 10.06
C THR A 91 -8.80 -15.40 8.92
N SER A 92 -8.96 -16.67 8.53
CA SER A 92 -8.21 -17.24 7.40
C SER A 92 -8.68 -16.70 6.06
N LEU A 93 -9.97 -16.36 5.94
CA LEU A 93 -10.53 -15.72 4.76
C LEU A 93 -9.98 -14.29 4.60
N ILE A 94 -10.06 -13.47 5.66
CA ILE A 94 -9.51 -12.10 5.65
C ILE A 94 -8.01 -12.13 5.32
N ASN A 95 -7.24 -12.97 6.03
CA ASN A 95 -5.79 -13.05 5.85
C ASN A 95 -5.40 -13.54 4.45
N SER A 96 -6.16 -14.47 3.83
CA SER A 96 -5.86 -14.91 2.47
C SER A 96 -5.97 -13.76 1.46
N LYS A 97 -6.99 -12.91 1.59
CA LYS A 97 -7.17 -11.72 0.74
C LYS A 97 -6.07 -10.69 0.99
N LEU A 98 -5.78 -10.41 2.27
CA LEU A 98 -4.76 -9.46 2.67
C LEU A 98 -3.37 -9.85 2.15
N PHE A 99 -2.93 -11.09 2.39
CA PHE A 99 -1.62 -11.56 1.93
C PHE A 99 -1.52 -11.63 0.41
N THR A 100 -2.58 -12.04 -0.28
CA THR A 100 -2.59 -12.04 -1.75
C THR A 100 -2.46 -10.62 -2.30
N SER A 101 -3.18 -9.65 -1.73
CA SER A 101 -3.07 -8.24 -2.12
C SER A 101 -1.67 -7.68 -1.84
N LEU A 102 -1.08 -8.01 -0.68
CA LEU A 102 0.31 -7.62 -0.36
C LEU A 102 1.31 -8.18 -1.36
N ILE A 103 1.21 -9.47 -1.73
CA ILE A 103 2.12 -10.10 -2.71
C ILE A 103 2.06 -9.35 -4.04
N TRP A 104 0.87 -8.98 -4.53
CA TRP A 104 0.75 -8.25 -5.79
C TRP A 104 1.24 -6.80 -5.69
N ILE A 105 1.00 -6.11 -4.57
CA ILE A 105 1.51 -4.74 -4.35
C ILE A 105 3.04 -4.77 -4.30
N PHE A 106 3.64 -5.71 -3.54
CA PHE A 106 5.11 -5.85 -3.52
C PHE A 106 5.68 -6.30 -4.86
N GLY A 107 4.99 -7.21 -5.57
CA GLY A 107 5.34 -7.59 -6.94
C GLY A 107 5.35 -6.37 -7.88
N SER A 108 4.33 -5.52 -7.81
CA SER A 108 4.26 -4.28 -8.60
C SER A 108 5.40 -3.30 -8.26
N PHE A 109 5.76 -3.20 -6.99
CA PHE A 109 6.91 -2.39 -6.56
C PHE A 109 8.24 -2.93 -7.08
N LEU A 110 8.43 -4.25 -7.06
CA LEU A 110 9.62 -4.89 -7.67
C LEU A 110 9.70 -4.67 -9.18
N ILE A 111 8.57 -4.75 -9.89
CA ILE A 111 8.50 -4.45 -11.32
C ILE A 111 8.82 -2.97 -11.59
N PHE A 112 8.38 -2.06 -10.72
CA PHE A 112 8.73 -0.64 -10.83
C PHE A 112 10.25 -0.44 -10.67
N ILE A 113 10.89 -1.04 -9.66
CA ILE A 113 12.34 -0.96 -9.47
C ILE A 113 13.08 -1.54 -10.67
N LEU A 114 12.66 -2.73 -11.15
CA LEU A 114 13.25 -3.37 -12.31
C LEU A 114 13.11 -2.51 -13.57
N SER A 115 11.96 -1.87 -13.76
CA SER A 115 11.70 -0.95 -14.86
C SER A 115 12.65 0.26 -14.81
N MET A 116 12.83 0.88 -13.64
CA MET A 116 13.77 1.98 -13.43
C MET A 116 15.21 1.56 -13.74
N PHE A 117 15.59 0.35 -13.30
CA PHE A 117 16.91 -0.20 -13.61
C PHE A 117 17.11 -0.42 -15.11
N LEU A 118 16.12 -1.01 -15.81
CA LEU A 118 16.19 -1.25 -17.26
C LEU A 118 16.28 0.03 -18.07
N ILE A 119 15.63 1.11 -17.65
CA ILE A 119 15.69 2.41 -18.32
C ILE A 119 17.03 3.09 -18.06
N GLY A 120 17.48 3.05 -16.81
CA GLY A 120 18.64 3.81 -16.34
C GLY A 120 19.99 3.09 -16.46
N TRP A 121 20.03 1.79 -16.83
CA TRP A 121 21.24 0.96 -16.73
C TRP A 121 22.49 1.55 -17.42
N ARG A 122 22.28 2.38 -18.45
CA ARG A 122 23.39 3.05 -19.20
C ARG A 122 23.97 4.25 -18.47
N TYR A 123 23.22 4.82 -17.53
CA TYR A 123 23.59 6.02 -16.76
C TYR A 123 24.06 5.68 -15.35
N PHE A 124 24.08 4.38 -15.02
CA PHE A 124 24.49 3.92 -13.70
C PHE A 124 26.02 4.00 -13.54
N GLU A 125 26.46 4.99 -12.77
CA GLU A 125 27.81 5.04 -12.26
C GLU A 125 27.94 4.10 -11.07
N VAL A 126 28.87 3.13 -11.18
CA VAL A 126 29.09 2.11 -10.12
C VAL A 126 29.43 2.74 -8.78
N ASP A 127 30.19 3.85 -8.81
CA ASP A 127 30.61 4.57 -7.61
C ASP A 127 29.41 5.24 -6.90
N PHE A 128 28.46 5.81 -7.64
CA PHE A 128 27.21 6.34 -7.08
C PHE A 128 26.42 5.26 -6.33
N PHE A 129 26.34 4.05 -6.90
CA PHE A 129 25.67 2.92 -6.25
C PHE A 129 26.40 2.49 -4.99
N ARG A 130 27.71 2.33 -5.05
CA ARG A 130 28.52 1.93 -3.90
C ARG A 130 28.35 2.92 -2.73
N GLU A 131 28.37 4.22 -3.03
CA GLU A 131 28.23 5.27 -2.02
C GLU A 131 26.79 5.32 -1.46
N SER A 132 25.78 5.25 -2.31
CA SER A 132 24.38 5.17 -1.92
C SER A 132 24.10 3.95 -1.02
N PHE A 133 24.57 2.76 -1.40
CA PHE A 133 24.47 1.56 -0.58
C PHE A 133 25.20 1.72 0.76
N ARG A 134 26.39 2.31 0.76
CA ARG A 134 27.13 2.57 2.01
C ARG A 134 26.33 3.46 2.96
N VAL A 135 25.77 4.57 2.46
CA VAL A 135 24.95 5.49 3.26
C VAL A 135 23.67 4.80 3.74
N ILE A 136 22.99 4.08 2.88
CA ILE A 136 21.74 3.36 3.21
C ILE A 136 21.98 2.30 4.30
N PHE A 137 23.08 1.53 4.22
CA PHE A 137 23.39 0.47 5.18
C PHE A 137 24.16 0.95 6.40
N SER A 138 24.62 2.21 6.45
CA SER A 138 25.24 2.76 7.65
C SER A 138 24.29 2.88 8.85
N GLU A 139 22.99 3.03 8.58
CA GLU A 139 21.95 3.19 9.59
C GLU A 139 20.83 2.14 9.44
N PRO A 140 21.10 0.87 9.81
CA PRO A 140 20.15 -0.24 9.58
C PRO A 140 18.80 -0.05 10.27
N TYR A 141 18.76 0.72 11.36
CA TYR A 141 17.51 1.07 12.05
C TYR A 141 16.53 1.76 11.11
N PHE A 142 16.97 2.75 10.33
CA PHE A 142 16.10 3.48 9.41
C PHE A 142 15.58 2.61 8.27
N LEU A 143 16.41 1.72 7.75
CA LEU A 143 15.96 0.76 6.74
C LEU A 143 14.83 -0.12 7.25
N ILE A 144 15.02 -0.70 8.44
CA ILE A 144 14.04 -1.61 9.03
C ILE A 144 12.75 -0.86 9.35
N ILE A 145 12.82 0.32 9.99
CA ILE A 145 11.63 1.03 10.40
C ILE A 145 10.84 1.60 9.22
N ILE A 146 11.52 2.12 8.19
CA ILE A 146 10.89 2.61 6.96
C ILE A 146 10.21 1.45 6.22
N PHE A 147 10.89 0.29 6.11
CA PHE A 147 10.30 -0.91 5.52
C PHE A 147 9.06 -1.37 6.29
N LEU A 148 9.13 -1.43 7.63
CA LEU A 148 7.99 -1.78 8.46
C LEU A 148 6.85 -0.78 8.34
N LEU A 149 7.13 0.52 8.32
CA LEU A 149 6.15 1.58 8.11
C LEU A 149 5.46 1.43 6.76
N LEU A 150 6.22 1.18 5.68
CA LEU A 150 5.67 0.95 4.35
C LEU A 150 4.71 -0.24 4.35
N VAL A 151 5.14 -1.39 4.90
CA VAL A 151 4.30 -2.59 4.99
C VAL A 151 3.04 -2.31 5.80
N MET A 152 3.18 -1.69 7.00
CA MET A 152 2.06 -1.44 7.89
C MET A 152 1.08 -0.40 7.33
N THR A 153 1.55 0.58 6.56
CA THR A 153 0.71 1.56 5.87
C THR A 153 -0.09 0.92 4.74
N ILE A 154 0.52 0.01 3.97
CA ILE A 154 -0.21 -0.76 2.95
C ILE A 154 -1.26 -1.65 3.61
N VAL A 155 -0.93 -2.35 4.69
CA VAL A 155 -1.88 -3.16 5.48
C VAL A 155 -3.02 -2.30 6.01
N ASN A 156 -2.72 -1.10 6.52
CA ASN A 156 -3.72 -0.14 7.01
C ASN A 156 -4.73 0.22 5.92
N PHE A 157 -4.23 0.59 4.75
CA PHE A 157 -5.07 0.91 3.61
C PHE A 157 -5.99 -0.26 3.21
N LEU A 158 -5.44 -1.48 3.09
CA LEU A 158 -6.21 -2.68 2.74
C LEU A 158 -7.28 -2.99 3.78
N LEU A 159 -6.93 -2.96 5.07
CA LEU A 159 -7.87 -3.22 6.16
C LEU A 159 -8.95 -2.14 6.28
N GLN A 160 -8.61 -0.88 6.01
CA GLN A 160 -9.59 0.20 5.97
C GLN A 160 -10.62 -0.01 4.85
N VAL A 161 -10.17 -0.44 3.64
CA VAL A 161 -11.06 -0.82 2.54
C VAL A 161 -11.96 -1.98 2.95
N TYR A 162 -11.41 -3.02 3.55
CA TYR A 162 -12.20 -4.19 3.99
C TYR A 162 -13.20 -3.83 5.09
N ALA A 163 -12.80 -3.02 6.06
CA ALA A 163 -13.69 -2.54 7.12
C ALA A 163 -14.83 -1.70 6.54
N SER A 164 -14.54 -0.78 5.63
CA SER A 164 -15.55 0.09 5.02
C SER A 164 -16.59 -0.68 4.20
N LEU A 165 -16.15 -1.68 3.43
CA LEU A 165 -17.05 -2.57 2.68
C LEU A 165 -17.90 -3.44 3.62
N GLY A 166 -17.30 -3.97 4.70
CA GLY A 166 -18.00 -4.75 5.71
C GLY A 166 -19.08 -3.93 6.45
N VAL A 167 -18.78 -2.69 6.78
CA VAL A 167 -19.76 -1.75 7.38
C VAL A 167 -20.86 -1.40 6.38
N ALA A 168 -20.51 -1.11 5.11
CA ALA A 168 -21.48 -0.80 4.07
C ALA A 168 -22.50 -1.92 3.86
N GLN A 169 -22.06 -3.16 3.87
CA GLN A 169 -22.91 -4.33 3.79
C GLN A 169 -23.79 -4.48 5.02
N ALA A 170 -23.22 -4.35 6.21
CA ALA A 170 -23.94 -4.55 7.47
C ALA A 170 -25.10 -3.56 7.70
N TYR A 171 -25.00 -2.37 7.16
CA TYR A 171 -25.99 -1.29 7.34
C TYR A 171 -26.73 -0.92 6.06
N SER A 172 -26.51 -1.63 4.95
CA SER A 172 -27.18 -1.40 3.64
C SER A 172 -27.19 0.09 3.25
N VAL A 173 -26.05 0.76 3.42
CA VAL A 173 -25.91 2.23 3.31
C VAL A 173 -26.36 2.77 1.96
N THR A 174 -26.16 1.98 0.88
CA THR A 174 -26.63 2.31 -0.47
C THR A 174 -26.99 1.03 -1.23
N LYS A 175 -27.73 1.17 -2.36
CA LYS A 175 -28.03 0.05 -3.27
C LYS A 175 -26.75 -0.61 -3.81
N SER A 176 -25.66 0.15 -3.97
CA SER A 176 -24.34 -0.36 -4.39
C SER A 176 -23.39 -0.40 -3.21
N ARG A 177 -22.97 -1.62 -2.80
CA ARG A 177 -22.00 -1.83 -1.72
C ARG A 177 -20.71 -1.08 -1.93
N ILE A 178 -20.22 -1.05 -3.19
CA ILE A 178 -18.96 -0.37 -3.53
C ILE A 178 -19.11 1.13 -3.29
N LEU A 179 -20.21 1.76 -3.71
CA LEU A 179 -20.47 3.18 -3.43
C LEU A 179 -20.60 3.44 -1.92
N GLY A 180 -21.38 2.61 -1.21
CA GLY A 180 -21.50 2.69 0.25
C GLY A 180 -20.15 2.52 0.94
N GLY A 181 -19.36 1.54 0.51
CA GLY A 181 -18.00 1.31 1.00
C GLY A 181 -17.08 2.50 0.76
N THR A 182 -17.15 3.14 -0.40
CA THR A 182 -16.37 4.34 -0.71
C THR A 182 -16.73 5.52 0.18
N ILE A 183 -18.03 5.77 0.40
CA ILE A 183 -18.51 6.84 1.30
C ILE A 183 -18.00 6.59 2.72
N ILE A 184 -18.14 5.36 3.22
CA ILE A 184 -17.66 4.99 4.56
C ILE A 184 -16.14 5.07 4.66
N PHE A 185 -15.42 4.65 3.61
CA PHE A 185 -13.96 4.76 3.55
C PHE A 185 -13.51 6.22 3.71
N VAL A 186 -14.11 7.14 2.95
CA VAL A 186 -13.83 8.58 3.07
C VAL A 186 -14.22 9.10 4.46
N GLY A 187 -15.37 8.70 4.99
CA GLY A 187 -15.81 9.08 6.34
C GLY A 187 -14.82 8.63 7.42
N ILE A 188 -14.38 7.37 7.39
CA ILE A 188 -13.39 6.82 8.32
C ILE A 188 -12.05 7.56 8.16
N ALA A 189 -11.58 7.76 6.92
CA ALA A 189 -10.35 8.49 6.66
C ALA A 189 -10.40 9.91 7.23
N THR A 190 -11.46 10.64 6.96
CA THR A 190 -11.67 12.01 7.47
C THR A 190 -11.71 12.03 9.00
N PHE A 191 -12.44 11.09 9.61
CA PHE A 191 -12.52 10.97 11.07
C PHE A 191 -11.14 10.78 11.72
N PHE A 192 -10.34 9.84 11.21
CA PHE A 192 -8.99 9.64 11.74
C PHE A 192 -8.08 10.82 11.48
N ASN A 193 -8.14 11.46 10.30
CA ASN A 193 -7.37 12.67 10.00
C ASN A 193 -7.71 13.82 10.96
N VAL A 194 -8.99 14.02 11.28
CA VAL A 194 -9.41 15.05 12.26
C VAL A 194 -8.86 14.73 13.65
N ILE A 195 -8.95 13.48 14.09
CA ILE A 195 -8.39 13.05 15.40
C ILE A 195 -6.88 13.26 15.42
N GLU A 196 -6.16 12.85 14.39
CA GLU A 196 -4.70 13.03 14.27
C GLU A 196 -4.33 14.51 14.34
N SER A 197 -5.03 15.37 13.60
CA SER A 197 -4.83 16.82 13.63
C SER A 197 -5.10 17.41 15.01
N LEU A 198 -6.16 16.96 15.69
CA LEU A 198 -6.48 17.42 17.07
C LEU A 198 -5.42 16.96 18.08
N VAL A 199 -4.94 15.71 17.96
CA VAL A 199 -3.89 15.19 18.86
C VAL A 199 -2.60 15.98 18.67
N VAL A 200 -2.20 16.27 17.44
CA VAL A 200 -1.02 17.10 17.16
C VAL A 200 -1.22 18.52 17.69
N PHE A 201 -2.37 19.14 17.42
CA PHE A 201 -2.69 20.51 17.87
C PHE A 201 -2.69 20.59 19.41
N LEU A 202 -3.38 19.69 20.10
CA LEU A 202 -3.41 19.66 21.56
C LEU A 202 -2.03 19.33 22.15
N GLY A 203 -1.29 18.43 21.50
CA GLY A 203 0.08 18.11 21.88
C GLY A 203 0.99 19.34 21.82
N THR A 204 0.93 20.12 20.73
CA THR A 204 1.70 21.36 20.61
C THR A 204 1.31 22.41 21.65
N LEU A 205 0.02 22.52 22.01
CA LEU A 205 -0.43 23.45 23.06
C LEU A 205 -0.03 23.02 24.46
N LEU A 206 -0.24 21.74 24.82
CA LEU A 206 -0.04 21.25 26.18
C LEU A 206 1.44 21.07 26.54
N PHE A 207 2.27 20.77 25.55
CA PHE A 207 3.68 20.47 25.75
C PHE A 207 4.62 21.53 25.19
N ARG A 208 4.09 22.71 24.85
CA ARG A 208 4.86 23.83 24.28
C ARG A 208 6.08 24.21 25.13
N ASP A 209 5.94 24.19 26.45
CA ASP A 209 6.98 24.60 27.39
C ASP A 209 7.84 23.43 27.89
N ASN A 210 7.61 22.23 27.34
CA ASN A 210 8.39 21.04 27.71
C ASN A 210 9.74 21.06 27.00
N GLN A 211 10.84 21.16 27.78
CA GLN A 211 12.21 21.22 27.27
C GLN A 211 12.54 20.07 26.33
N TRP A 212 12.12 18.84 26.66
CA TRP A 212 12.38 17.67 25.81
C TRP A 212 11.75 17.79 24.41
N ILE A 213 10.54 18.36 24.29
CA ILE A 213 9.88 18.59 22.99
C ILE A 213 10.53 19.73 22.24
N GLN A 214 10.95 20.79 22.95
CA GLN A 214 11.70 21.88 22.34
C GLN A 214 13.05 21.37 21.80
N ASP A 215 13.77 20.56 22.58
CA ASP A 215 15.04 19.95 22.13
C ASP A 215 14.83 19.04 20.91
N MET A 216 13.75 18.25 20.87
CA MET A 216 13.40 17.46 19.68
C MET A 216 13.08 18.34 18.47
N ALA A 217 12.35 19.43 18.64
CA ALA A 217 12.03 20.36 17.56
C ALA A 217 13.29 20.99 17.00
N LEU A 218 14.20 21.48 17.88
CA LEU A 218 15.49 22.01 17.49
C LEU A 218 16.36 20.98 16.75
N GLN A 219 16.35 19.73 17.18
CA GLN A 219 17.05 18.65 16.47
C GLN A 219 16.51 18.44 15.06
N LEU A 220 15.16 18.51 14.87
CA LEU A 220 14.53 18.34 13.55
C LEU A 220 14.76 19.51 12.62
N GLU A 221 15.05 20.71 13.14
CA GLU A 221 15.40 21.92 12.38
C GLU A 221 16.91 22.03 12.08
N SER A 222 17.73 21.14 12.59
CA SER A 222 19.18 21.16 12.36
C SER A 222 19.51 20.86 10.88
N ASP A 223 20.47 21.58 10.33
CA ASP A 223 21.02 21.30 8.99
C ASP A 223 21.94 20.07 8.96
N TYR A 224 22.37 19.61 10.13
CA TYR A 224 23.27 18.45 10.24
C TYR A 224 22.48 17.17 10.49
N PHE A 225 22.57 16.25 9.53
CA PHE A 225 21.80 15.00 9.53
C PHE A 225 22.01 14.16 10.82
N GLY A 226 23.20 14.17 11.40
CA GLY A 226 23.50 13.45 12.65
C GLY A 226 22.66 13.91 13.85
N ASP A 227 22.34 15.19 13.92
CA ASP A 227 21.56 15.78 15.02
C ASP A 227 20.06 15.46 14.90
N ILE A 228 19.59 15.24 13.68
CA ILE A 228 18.19 14.89 13.37
C ILE A 228 17.87 13.43 13.75
N LEU A 229 18.86 12.53 13.65
CA LEU A 229 18.68 11.09 13.79
C LEU A 229 17.96 10.65 15.07
N PRO A 230 18.28 11.15 16.30
CA PRO A 230 17.61 10.73 17.52
C PRO A 230 16.12 11.11 17.53
N ALA A 231 15.81 12.35 17.16
CA ALA A 231 14.42 12.83 17.09
C ALA A 231 13.61 12.06 16.03
N LEU A 232 14.21 11.82 14.88
CA LEU A 232 13.58 11.06 13.78
C LEU A 232 13.31 9.60 14.19
N ARG A 233 14.22 8.94 14.92
CA ARG A 233 14.01 7.58 15.46
C ARG A 233 12.77 7.51 16.34
N ILE A 234 12.62 8.45 17.27
CA ILE A 234 11.48 8.50 18.19
C ILE A 234 10.18 8.71 17.38
N LEU A 235 10.17 9.71 16.51
CA LEU A 235 9.01 10.05 15.68
C LEU A 235 8.54 8.86 14.82
N LEU A 236 9.44 8.24 14.08
CA LEU A 236 9.10 7.09 13.23
C LEU A 236 8.60 5.89 14.05
N THR A 237 9.17 5.67 15.25
CA THR A 237 8.71 4.61 16.15
C THR A 237 7.29 4.87 16.64
N VAL A 238 6.97 6.10 17.03
CA VAL A 238 5.63 6.49 17.48
C VAL A 238 4.62 6.32 16.33
N VAL A 239 4.98 6.78 15.12
CA VAL A 239 4.13 6.61 13.93
C VAL A 239 3.91 5.13 13.61
N LEU A 240 4.94 4.27 13.75
CA LEU A 240 4.82 2.83 13.55
C LEU A 240 3.85 2.20 14.56
N LEU A 241 4.01 2.50 15.86
CA LEU A 241 3.12 1.97 16.90
C LEU A 241 1.67 2.42 16.69
N TYR A 242 1.46 3.67 16.32
CA TYR A 242 0.15 4.20 16.00
C TYR A 242 -0.48 3.50 14.77
N THR A 243 0.30 3.28 13.72
CA THR A 243 -0.17 2.56 12.51
C THR A 243 -0.54 1.11 12.84
N ILE A 244 0.24 0.43 13.70
CA ILE A 244 -0.09 -0.91 14.19
C ILE A 244 -1.42 -0.90 14.95
N LEU A 245 -1.63 0.08 15.83
CA LEU A 245 -2.89 0.23 16.57
C LEU A 245 -4.09 0.39 15.63
N LYS A 246 -3.99 1.27 14.61
CA LYS A 246 -5.02 1.44 13.58
C LYS A 246 -5.29 0.12 12.84
N ASN A 247 -4.26 -0.63 12.50
CA ASN A 247 -4.38 -1.93 11.83
C ASN A 247 -5.17 -2.94 12.68
N VAL A 248 -4.89 -2.99 13.98
CA VAL A 248 -5.65 -3.85 14.90
C VAL A 248 -7.12 -3.44 14.95
N ILE A 249 -7.41 -2.14 15.05
CA ILE A 249 -8.78 -1.61 15.07
C ILE A 249 -9.53 -2.02 13.79
N PHE A 250 -8.97 -1.77 12.61
CA PHE A 250 -9.63 -2.10 11.35
C PHE A 250 -9.76 -3.61 11.13
N TYR A 251 -8.79 -4.40 11.57
CA TYR A 251 -8.89 -5.86 11.52
C TYR A 251 -10.04 -6.40 12.39
N VAL A 252 -10.13 -5.91 13.63
CA VAL A 252 -11.20 -6.29 14.56
C VAL A 252 -12.57 -5.84 14.02
N LEU A 253 -12.66 -4.63 13.48
CA LEU A 253 -13.87 -4.10 12.87
C LEU A 253 -14.32 -4.95 11.69
N THR A 254 -13.41 -5.28 10.77
CA THR A 254 -13.68 -6.17 9.63
C THR A 254 -14.20 -7.53 10.09
N LYS A 255 -13.48 -8.17 11.04
CA LYS A 255 -13.85 -9.47 11.57
C LYS A 255 -15.23 -9.45 12.26
N TYR A 256 -15.52 -8.39 13.03
CA TYR A 256 -16.79 -8.24 13.73
C TYR A 256 -17.97 -8.19 12.75
N HIS A 257 -17.87 -7.35 11.70
CA HIS A 257 -18.96 -7.22 10.72
C HIS A 257 -19.14 -8.49 9.89
N LEU A 258 -18.07 -9.16 9.50
CA LEU A 258 -18.16 -10.44 8.79
C LEU A 258 -18.75 -11.57 9.63
N ASN A 259 -18.56 -11.58 10.96
CA ASN A 259 -19.06 -12.66 11.81
C ASN A 259 -20.49 -12.46 12.31
N LYS A 260 -20.89 -11.20 12.60
CA LYS A 260 -22.12 -10.93 13.36
C LYS A 260 -23.21 -10.21 12.58
N LYS A 261 -22.89 -9.55 11.49
CA LYS A 261 -23.83 -8.68 10.76
C LYS A 261 -23.89 -8.94 9.26
N LEU A 262 -23.40 -10.09 8.80
CA LEU A 262 -23.50 -10.44 7.41
C LEU A 262 -24.93 -10.92 7.10
N ASN A 263 -25.78 -10.03 6.59
CA ASN A 263 -26.97 -10.42 5.88
C ASN A 263 -26.57 -10.78 4.44
N LEU A 264 -26.59 -12.05 4.15
CA LEU A 264 -26.33 -12.60 2.81
C LEU A 264 -27.64 -12.77 2.02
N GLU A 265 -28.59 -11.84 2.18
CA GLU A 265 -29.81 -11.77 1.38
C GLU A 265 -29.57 -11.06 0.05
#